data_cdcc57dd7ea5936cb4d4908bf0997757
#
_entry.id   cdcc57dd7ea5936cb4d4908bf0997757
#
_cell.length_a   1.000
_cell.length_b   1.000
_cell.length_c   1.000
_cell.angle_alpha   90.00
_cell.angle_beta   90.00
_cell.angle_gamma   90.00
#
_symmetry.space_group_name_H-M   'P 1'
#
loop_
_entity.id
_entity.type
_entity.pdbx_description
1 polymer ?
#
loop_
_entity_poly.entity_id
_entity_poly.type
_entity_poly.pdbx_seq_one_letter_code
_entity_poly.pdbx_strand_id
1 'polypeptide(L)'
;FIYLPVSGIVQGMRPLVSYNYGAGKFGRVRGFIRYSLFASGLIMLLGTLVSLAIPGALLRLFDADEALLQAGVPALRIISLGFLVSTVGVVFSGVFEALGQGTLSLCISFLRQLVITLILGFLLSRIWQATGVWVAFPSAEFAAAIAACVFLKRFHGGVFFPFGAGNADDEVR
;
A
#
# COMPACT_ATOMS: atom_id res chain seq x y z
N PHE A 1 -1.48 -13.25 -2.99
CA PHE A 1 -1.64 -13.22 -4.46
C PHE A 1 -2.00 -11.82 -4.97
N ILE A 2 -2.91 -11.06 -4.35
CA ILE A 2 -3.33 -9.71 -4.80
C ILE A 2 -2.17 -8.71 -4.85
N TYR A 3 -1.18 -8.85 -3.97
CA TYR A 3 0.02 -8.01 -3.95
C TYR A 3 1.00 -8.28 -5.10
N LEU A 4 0.95 -9.44 -5.76
CA LEU A 4 1.88 -9.77 -6.84
C LEU A 4 1.73 -8.86 -8.07
N PRO A 5 0.51 -8.65 -8.62
CA PRO A 5 0.32 -7.70 -9.72
C PRO A 5 0.71 -6.27 -9.33
N VAL A 6 0.38 -5.84 -8.11
CA VAL A 6 0.75 -4.51 -7.61
C VAL A 6 2.26 -4.35 -7.50
N SER A 7 2.97 -5.36 -7.01
CA SER A 7 4.44 -5.36 -7.00
C SER A 7 5.02 -5.24 -8.40
N GLY A 8 4.42 -5.89 -9.39
CA GLY A 8 4.81 -5.76 -10.80
C GLY A 8 4.67 -4.33 -11.33
N ILE A 9 3.54 -3.66 -11.02
CA ILE A 9 3.31 -2.26 -11.37
C ILE A 9 4.38 -1.36 -10.75
N VAL A 10 4.66 -1.54 -9.45
CA VAL A 10 5.65 -0.74 -8.71
C VAL A 10 7.06 -0.97 -9.26
N GLN A 11 7.43 -2.21 -9.58
CA GLN A 11 8.74 -2.52 -10.18
C GLN A 11 8.89 -1.86 -11.55
N GLY A 12 7.84 -1.89 -12.39
CA GLY A 12 7.85 -1.20 -13.69
C GLY A 12 7.89 0.33 -13.57
N MET A 13 7.27 0.90 -12.54
CA MET A 13 7.28 2.33 -12.27
C MET A 13 8.67 2.86 -11.86
N ARG A 14 9.45 2.09 -11.07
CA ARG A 14 10.73 2.55 -10.50
C ARG A 14 11.70 3.13 -11.54
N PRO A 15 12.06 2.43 -12.64
CA PRO A 15 12.98 2.97 -13.63
C PRO A 15 12.44 4.21 -14.34
N LEU A 16 11.12 4.28 -14.58
CA LEU A 16 10.47 5.43 -15.19
C LEU A 16 10.54 6.67 -14.31
N VAL A 17 10.26 6.51 -13.02
CA VAL A 17 10.37 7.57 -12.02
C VAL A 17 11.82 8.02 -11.88
N SER A 18 12.77 7.10 -11.69
CA SER A 18 14.18 7.40 -11.52
C SER A 18 14.76 8.18 -12.70
N TYR A 19 14.52 7.70 -13.94
CA TYR A 19 14.99 8.34 -15.16
C TYR A 19 14.42 9.75 -15.33
N ASN A 20 13.09 9.92 -15.20
CA ASN A 20 12.47 11.23 -15.38
C ASN A 20 12.80 12.21 -14.26
N TYR A 21 13.03 11.72 -13.06
CA TYR A 21 13.50 12.53 -11.94
C TYR A 21 14.91 13.07 -12.19
N GLY A 22 15.84 12.21 -12.61
CA GLY A 22 17.21 12.62 -12.97
C GLY A 22 17.25 13.60 -14.17
N ALA A 23 16.26 13.51 -15.07
CA ALA A 23 16.10 14.43 -16.21
C ALA A 23 15.36 15.74 -15.86
N GLY A 24 14.97 15.97 -14.59
CA GLY A 24 14.22 17.14 -14.15
C GLY A 24 12.77 17.21 -14.63
N LYS A 25 12.22 16.13 -15.23
CA LYS A 25 10.87 16.07 -15.80
C LYS A 25 9.83 15.71 -14.74
N PHE A 26 9.63 16.58 -13.75
CA PHE A 26 8.77 16.32 -12.58
C PHE A 26 7.29 16.11 -12.94
N GLY A 27 6.78 16.72 -14.00
CA GLY A 27 5.42 16.49 -14.50
C GLY A 27 5.20 15.02 -14.89
N ARG A 28 6.16 14.41 -15.60
CA ARG A 28 6.12 12.98 -15.96
C ARG A 28 6.24 12.07 -14.73
N VAL A 29 7.11 12.42 -13.77
CA VAL A 29 7.23 11.67 -12.51
C VAL A 29 5.88 11.62 -11.79
N ARG A 30 5.19 12.76 -11.65
CA ARG A 30 3.84 12.81 -11.05
C ARG A 30 2.83 11.96 -11.82
N GLY A 31 2.89 12.00 -13.16
CA GLY A 31 2.07 11.18 -14.02
C GLY A 31 2.25 9.67 -13.73
N PHE A 32 3.49 9.18 -13.72
CA PHE A 32 3.77 7.75 -13.43
C PHE A 32 3.31 7.34 -12.04
N ILE A 33 3.52 8.16 -11.01
CA ILE A 33 3.05 7.89 -9.66
C ILE A 33 1.51 7.82 -9.63
N ARG A 34 0.82 8.77 -10.25
CA ARG A 34 -0.64 8.80 -10.31
C ARG A 34 -1.23 7.58 -11.02
N TYR A 35 -0.66 7.20 -12.17
CA TYR A 35 -1.10 6.00 -12.89
C TYR A 35 -0.84 4.73 -12.09
N SER A 36 0.29 4.62 -11.41
CA SER A 36 0.61 3.47 -10.57
C SER A 36 -0.33 3.39 -9.37
N LEU A 37 -0.65 4.51 -8.72
CA LEU A 37 -1.63 4.56 -7.64
C LEU A 37 -3.02 4.13 -8.12
N PHE A 38 -3.45 4.62 -9.28
CA PHE A 38 -4.76 4.27 -9.83
C PHE A 38 -4.85 2.79 -10.21
N ALA A 39 -3.86 2.27 -10.96
CA ALA A 39 -3.85 0.88 -11.40
C ALA A 39 -3.73 -0.09 -10.20
N SER A 40 -2.83 0.20 -9.26
CA SER A 40 -2.68 -0.60 -8.04
C SER A 40 -3.93 -0.51 -7.17
N GLY A 41 -4.53 0.68 -7.03
CA GLY A 41 -5.77 0.89 -6.29
C GLY A 41 -6.94 0.10 -6.87
N LEU A 42 -7.06 0.05 -8.21
CA LEU A 42 -8.10 -0.75 -8.86
C LEU A 42 -7.94 -2.25 -8.58
N ILE A 43 -6.71 -2.77 -8.65
CA ILE A 43 -6.43 -4.18 -8.34
C ILE A 43 -6.74 -4.47 -6.87
N MET A 44 -6.32 -3.61 -5.95
CA MET A 44 -6.58 -3.77 -4.52
C MET A 44 -8.07 -3.63 -4.18
N LEU A 45 -8.80 -2.73 -4.87
CA LEU A 45 -10.24 -2.62 -4.73
C LEU A 45 -10.95 -3.90 -5.18
N LEU A 46 -10.60 -4.44 -6.34
CA LEU A 46 -11.13 -5.70 -6.83
C LEU A 46 -10.84 -6.85 -5.85
N GLY A 47 -9.60 -6.92 -5.35
CA GLY A 47 -9.21 -7.89 -4.33
C GLY A 47 -10.01 -7.76 -3.04
N THR A 48 -10.25 -6.54 -2.58
CA THR A 48 -11.10 -6.27 -1.41
C THR A 48 -12.54 -6.74 -1.66
N LEU A 49 -13.13 -6.37 -2.80
CA LEU A 49 -14.50 -6.77 -3.15
C LEU A 49 -14.67 -8.28 -3.21
N VAL A 50 -13.73 -8.98 -3.86
CA VAL A 50 -13.75 -10.44 -3.95
C VAL A 50 -13.60 -11.08 -2.57
N SER A 51 -12.68 -10.58 -1.74
CA SER A 51 -12.46 -11.07 -0.37
C SER A 51 -13.67 -10.84 0.55
N LEU A 52 -14.45 -9.78 0.33
CA LEU A 52 -15.67 -9.50 1.07
C LEU A 52 -16.84 -10.33 0.58
N ALA A 53 -16.98 -10.50 -0.75
CA ALA A 53 -18.13 -11.17 -1.37
C ALA A 53 -18.07 -12.69 -1.19
N ILE A 54 -16.92 -13.31 -1.48
CA ILE A 54 -16.78 -14.77 -1.53
C ILE A 54 -15.58 -15.30 -0.73
N PRO A 55 -15.39 -14.89 0.54
CA PRO A 55 -14.21 -15.29 1.33
C PRO A 55 -14.12 -16.81 1.52
N GLY A 56 -15.24 -17.49 1.72
CA GLY A 56 -15.26 -18.94 1.90
C GLY A 56 -14.82 -19.71 0.65
N ALA A 57 -15.22 -19.24 -0.55
CA ALA A 57 -14.77 -19.86 -1.80
C ALA A 57 -13.25 -19.67 -2.00
N LEU A 58 -12.73 -18.49 -1.66
CA LEU A 58 -11.29 -18.23 -1.72
C LEU A 58 -10.52 -19.17 -0.79
N LEU A 59 -10.98 -19.36 0.45
CA LEU A 59 -10.32 -20.25 1.41
C LEU A 59 -10.38 -21.72 0.97
N ARG A 60 -11.49 -22.17 0.39
CA ARG A 60 -11.63 -23.55 -0.12
C ARG A 60 -10.66 -23.86 -1.28
N LEU A 61 -10.19 -22.86 -2.04
CA LEU A 61 -9.14 -23.04 -3.04
C LEU A 61 -7.81 -23.48 -2.40
N PHE A 62 -7.64 -23.30 -1.09
CA PHE A 62 -6.47 -23.71 -0.30
C PHE A 62 -6.79 -24.91 0.63
N ASP A 63 -7.74 -25.75 0.27
CA ASP A 63 -8.16 -26.93 1.02
C ASP A 63 -8.55 -26.63 2.48
N ALA A 64 -9.18 -25.46 2.71
CA ALA A 64 -9.61 -25.07 4.05
C ALA A 64 -10.73 -26.01 4.56
N ASP A 65 -10.51 -26.62 5.72
CA ASP A 65 -11.51 -27.37 6.46
C ASP A 65 -12.55 -26.46 7.13
N GLU A 66 -13.58 -27.03 7.74
CA GLU A 66 -14.65 -26.26 8.39
C GLU A 66 -14.12 -25.39 9.56
N ALA A 67 -13.13 -25.87 10.30
CA ALA A 67 -12.53 -25.11 11.40
C ALA A 67 -11.78 -23.88 10.88
N LEU A 68 -11.01 -24.07 9.80
CA LEU A 68 -10.30 -22.96 9.13
C LEU A 68 -11.27 -21.97 8.46
N LEU A 69 -12.39 -22.44 7.93
CA LEU A 69 -13.41 -21.54 7.35
C LEU A 69 -14.08 -20.68 8.42
N GLN A 70 -14.41 -21.25 9.59
CA GLN A 70 -15.01 -20.48 10.69
C GLN A 70 -14.11 -19.34 11.17
N ALA A 71 -12.80 -19.56 11.29
CA ALA A 71 -11.85 -18.53 11.70
C ALA A 71 -11.42 -17.65 10.52
N GLY A 72 -11.18 -18.21 9.35
CA GLY A 72 -10.59 -17.55 8.20
C GLY A 72 -11.52 -16.59 7.47
N VAL A 73 -12.83 -16.88 7.40
CA VAL A 73 -13.81 -15.99 6.73
C VAL A 73 -13.86 -14.61 7.40
N PRO A 74 -14.09 -14.47 8.71
CA PRO A 74 -14.06 -13.15 9.35
C PRO A 74 -12.67 -12.51 9.29
N ALA A 75 -11.60 -13.29 9.43
CA ALA A 75 -10.23 -12.80 9.31
C ALA A 75 -9.97 -12.16 7.93
N LEU A 76 -10.32 -12.87 6.85
CA LEU A 76 -10.11 -12.40 5.48
C LEU A 76 -10.91 -11.12 5.19
N ARG A 77 -12.14 -11.03 5.68
CA ARG A 77 -12.97 -9.82 5.55
C ARG A 77 -12.35 -8.61 6.25
N ILE A 78 -11.87 -8.79 7.49
CA ILE A 78 -11.26 -7.69 8.25
C ILE A 78 -9.96 -7.25 7.60
N ILE A 79 -9.06 -8.19 7.28
CA ILE A 79 -7.74 -7.89 6.71
C ILE A 79 -7.87 -7.23 5.34
N SER A 80 -8.85 -7.64 4.52
CA SER A 80 -9.04 -7.08 3.18
C SER A 80 -9.41 -5.60 3.17
N LEU A 81 -9.97 -5.06 4.24
CA LEU A 81 -10.23 -3.62 4.37
C LEU A 81 -8.94 -2.78 4.34
N GLY A 82 -7.82 -3.38 4.71
CA GLY A 82 -6.50 -2.74 4.63
C GLY A 82 -5.90 -2.70 3.21
N PHE A 83 -6.36 -3.54 2.28
CA PHE A 83 -5.74 -3.66 0.95
C PHE A 83 -5.73 -2.35 0.17
N LEU A 84 -6.85 -1.62 0.16
CA LEU A 84 -6.94 -0.36 -0.56
C LEU A 84 -6.00 0.71 0.02
N VAL A 85 -5.91 0.77 1.33
CA VAL A 85 -5.04 1.72 2.05
C VAL A 85 -3.57 1.37 1.85
N SER A 86 -3.24 0.08 1.84
CA SER A 86 -1.86 -0.39 1.63
C SER A 86 -1.28 0.02 0.27
N THR A 87 -2.14 0.28 -0.74
CA THR A 87 -1.72 0.80 -2.05
C THR A 87 -0.83 2.02 -1.92
N VAL A 88 -1.21 2.95 -1.06
CA VAL A 88 -0.46 4.19 -0.83
C VAL A 88 0.94 3.88 -0.30
N GLY A 89 1.01 3.05 0.74
CA GLY A 89 2.28 2.66 1.35
C GLY A 89 3.22 1.93 0.38
N VAL A 90 2.68 1.00 -0.41
CA VAL A 90 3.46 0.18 -1.36
C VAL A 90 3.99 1.02 -2.52
N VAL A 91 3.14 1.86 -3.13
CA VAL A 91 3.54 2.71 -4.26
C VAL A 91 4.58 3.74 -3.81
N PHE A 92 4.36 4.43 -2.68
CA PHE A 92 5.31 5.42 -2.20
C PHE A 92 6.63 4.82 -1.70
N SER A 93 6.61 3.61 -1.13
CA SER A 93 7.84 2.86 -0.86
C SER A 93 8.66 2.66 -2.13
N GLY A 94 8.01 2.27 -3.24
CA GLY A 94 8.65 2.15 -4.54
C GLY A 94 9.17 3.48 -5.11
N VAL A 95 8.47 4.59 -4.85
CA VAL A 95 8.93 5.93 -5.23
C VAL A 95 10.20 6.30 -4.48
N PHE A 96 10.26 6.10 -3.14
CA PHE A 96 11.47 6.37 -2.37
C PHE A 96 12.67 5.55 -2.85
N GLU A 97 12.45 4.29 -3.22
CA GLU A 97 13.50 3.45 -3.80
C GLU A 97 13.97 3.98 -5.16
N ALA A 98 13.03 4.41 -6.03
CA ALA A 98 13.35 5.00 -7.32
C ALA A 98 14.16 6.30 -7.22
N LEU A 99 13.99 7.04 -6.11
CA LEU A 99 14.73 8.26 -5.82
C LEU A 99 16.09 8.04 -5.14
N GLY A 100 16.51 6.78 -5.00
CA GLY A 100 17.74 6.42 -4.31
C GLY A 100 17.65 6.50 -2.78
N GLN A 101 16.45 6.68 -2.22
CA GLN A 101 16.19 6.74 -0.78
C GLN A 101 15.75 5.38 -0.22
N GLY A 102 16.48 4.33 -0.55
CA GLY A 102 16.16 2.96 -0.14
C GLY A 102 16.12 2.76 1.38
N THR A 103 16.96 3.46 2.14
CA THR A 103 16.92 3.43 3.61
C THR A 103 15.61 3.95 4.17
N LEU A 104 15.04 5.00 3.58
CA LEU A 104 13.75 5.54 4.01
C LEU A 104 12.61 4.56 3.68
N SER A 105 12.64 3.98 2.49
CA SER A 105 11.69 2.91 2.11
C SER A 105 11.77 1.72 3.06
N LEU A 106 12.97 1.28 3.41
CA LEU A 106 13.20 0.19 4.36
C LEU A 106 12.65 0.54 5.75
N CYS A 107 12.93 1.74 6.27
CA CYS A 107 12.42 2.19 7.57
C CYS A 107 10.88 2.21 7.58
N ILE A 108 10.23 2.75 6.54
CA ILE A 108 8.78 2.81 6.44
C ILE A 108 8.18 1.39 6.39
N SER A 109 8.77 0.51 5.58
CA SER A 109 8.30 -0.87 5.43
C SER A 109 8.51 -1.68 6.72
N PHE A 110 9.65 -1.51 7.38
CA PHE A 110 9.97 -2.17 8.64
C PHE A 110 9.03 -1.72 9.77
N LEU A 111 8.85 -0.41 9.92
CA LEU A 111 7.92 0.15 10.91
C LEU A 111 6.50 -0.37 10.68
N ARG A 112 6.03 -0.35 9.44
CA ARG A 112 4.70 -0.83 9.06
C ARG A 112 4.53 -2.31 9.36
N GLN A 113 5.38 -3.13 8.76
CA GLN A 113 5.19 -4.57 8.69
C GLN A 113 5.51 -5.27 10.02
N LEU A 114 6.48 -4.75 10.76
CA LEU A 114 6.97 -5.40 11.95
C LEU A 114 6.56 -4.63 13.21
N VAL A 115 6.99 -3.38 13.36
CA VAL A 115 6.80 -2.65 14.63
C VAL A 115 5.33 -2.36 14.89
N ILE A 116 4.65 -1.69 13.95
CA ILE A 116 3.26 -1.25 14.15
C ILE A 116 2.33 -2.48 14.20
N THR A 117 2.49 -3.42 13.27
CA THR A 117 1.64 -4.62 13.22
C THR A 117 1.79 -5.50 14.47
N LEU A 118 3.03 -5.70 14.95
CA LEU A 118 3.24 -6.50 16.18
C LEU A 118 2.72 -5.81 17.43
N ILE A 119 3.00 -4.51 17.58
CA ILE A 119 2.53 -3.75 18.75
C ILE A 119 1.00 -3.70 18.77
N LEU A 120 0.36 -3.34 17.66
CA LEU A 120 -1.10 -3.32 17.58
C LEU A 120 -1.70 -4.71 17.73
N GLY A 121 -1.10 -5.73 17.11
CA GLY A 121 -1.53 -7.12 17.25
C GLY A 121 -1.49 -7.58 18.71
N PHE A 122 -0.40 -7.29 19.41
CA PHE A 122 -0.27 -7.63 20.84
C PHE A 122 -1.29 -6.87 21.70
N LEU A 123 -1.42 -5.56 21.53
CA LEU A 123 -2.33 -4.75 22.34
C LEU A 123 -3.80 -5.12 22.07
N LEU A 124 -4.21 -5.22 20.80
CA LEU A 124 -5.58 -5.53 20.43
C LEU A 124 -5.97 -6.98 20.73
N SER A 125 -5.01 -7.92 20.71
CA SER A 125 -5.27 -9.30 21.09
C SER A 125 -5.63 -9.46 22.57
N ARG A 126 -5.16 -8.56 23.44
CA ARG A 126 -5.53 -8.52 24.86
C ARG A 126 -7.00 -8.15 25.10
N ILE A 127 -7.59 -7.41 24.16
CA ILE A 127 -8.98 -6.90 24.26
C ILE A 127 -9.93 -7.82 23.47
N TRP A 128 -9.57 -8.13 22.22
CA TRP A 128 -10.45 -8.84 21.27
C TRP A 128 -9.92 -10.20 20.82
N GLN A 129 -8.95 -10.76 21.54
CA GLN A 129 -8.35 -12.07 21.24
C GLN A 129 -7.90 -12.16 19.76
N ALA A 130 -8.29 -13.22 19.03
CA ALA A 130 -7.92 -13.42 17.62
C ALA A 130 -8.39 -12.28 16.70
N THR A 131 -9.59 -11.74 16.93
CA THR A 131 -10.12 -10.63 16.15
C THR A 131 -9.24 -9.38 16.27
N GLY A 132 -8.66 -9.14 17.44
CA GLY A 132 -7.72 -8.03 17.65
C GLY A 132 -6.48 -8.13 16.78
N VAL A 133 -5.95 -9.34 16.60
CA VAL A 133 -4.82 -9.57 15.68
C VAL A 133 -5.22 -9.23 14.25
N TRP A 134 -6.40 -9.65 13.77
CA TRP A 134 -6.85 -9.36 12.41
C TRP A 134 -7.06 -7.86 12.15
N VAL A 135 -7.59 -7.14 13.13
CA VAL A 135 -7.80 -5.67 13.06
C VAL A 135 -6.46 -4.91 13.06
N ALA A 136 -5.41 -5.48 13.66
CA ALA A 136 -4.09 -4.85 13.67
C ALA A 136 -3.53 -4.63 12.26
N PHE A 137 -3.80 -5.54 11.30
CA PHE A 137 -3.31 -5.42 9.92
C PHE A 137 -3.84 -4.16 9.21
N PRO A 138 -5.15 -3.96 9.04
CA PRO A 138 -5.64 -2.72 8.42
C PRO A 138 -5.24 -1.48 9.21
N SER A 139 -5.21 -1.53 10.54
CA SER A 139 -4.78 -0.39 11.37
C SER A 139 -3.32 -0.01 11.12
N ALA A 140 -2.43 -0.98 10.95
CA ALA A 140 -1.03 -0.73 10.60
C ALA A 140 -0.89 -0.11 9.21
N GLU A 141 -1.72 -0.53 8.24
CA GLU A 141 -1.73 0.06 6.90
C GLU A 141 -2.18 1.53 6.93
N PHE A 142 -3.20 1.88 7.72
CA PHE A 142 -3.60 3.28 7.92
C PHE A 142 -2.47 4.12 8.53
N ALA A 143 -1.84 3.64 9.59
CA ALA A 143 -0.72 4.34 10.21
C ALA A 143 0.46 4.54 9.23
N ALA A 144 0.77 3.52 8.44
CA ALA A 144 1.82 3.58 7.42
C ALA A 144 1.49 4.54 6.28
N ALA A 145 0.24 4.57 5.80
CA ALA A 145 -0.19 5.50 4.76
C ALA A 145 -0.06 6.96 5.24
N ILE A 146 -0.46 7.24 6.48
CA ILE A 146 -0.29 8.55 7.11
C ILE A 146 1.21 8.90 7.19
N ALA A 147 2.04 8.00 7.69
CA ALA A 147 3.48 8.21 7.78
C ALA A 147 4.10 8.48 6.40
N ALA A 148 3.78 7.69 5.38
CA ALA A 148 4.27 7.89 4.02
C ALA A 148 3.86 9.27 3.47
N CYS A 149 2.62 9.70 3.68
CA CYS A 149 2.15 11.02 3.27
C CYS A 149 2.89 12.17 4.00
N VAL A 150 3.13 12.02 5.31
CA VAL A 150 3.87 13.01 6.11
C VAL A 150 5.32 13.11 5.64
N PHE A 151 5.99 11.98 5.42
CA PHE A 151 7.37 11.95 4.90
C PHE A 151 7.47 12.59 3.53
N LEU A 152 6.55 12.30 2.62
CA LEU A 152 6.49 12.93 1.30
C LEU A 152 6.37 14.46 1.40
N LYS A 153 5.47 14.96 2.23
CA LYS A 153 5.31 16.41 2.44
C LYS A 153 6.57 17.06 3.01
N ARG A 154 7.23 16.39 3.95
CA ARG A 154 8.38 16.97 4.67
C ARG A 154 9.67 16.97 3.83
N PHE A 155 9.91 15.92 3.03
CA PHE A 155 11.18 15.74 2.32
C PHE A 155 11.17 16.28 0.88
N HIS A 156 10.01 16.36 0.22
CA HIS A 156 9.95 16.70 -1.20
C HIS A 156 8.93 17.81 -1.54
N GLY A 157 8.50 18.59 -0.56
CA GLY A 157 7.55 19.71 -0.64
C GLY A 157 6.96 19.93 -2.04
N GLY A 158 5.72 19.75 -2.28
CA GLY A 158 5.01 20.09 -3.52
C GLY A 158 5.36 19.33 -4.82
N VAL A 159 6.61 18.86 -5.01
CA VAL A 159 7.06 18.19 -6.24
C VAL A 159 6.38 16.83 -6.47
N PHE A 160 6.07 16.11 -5.39
CA PHE A 160 5.54 14.74 -5.45
C PHE A 160 4.07 14.59 -5.13
N PHE A 161 3.37 15.67 -4.77
CA PHE A 161 1.93 15.55 -4.49
C PHE A 161 1.16 15.40 -5.81
N PRO A 162 0.61 14.20 -6.13
CA PRO A 162 -0.10 13.97 -7.39
C PRO A 162 -1.42 14.75 -7.51
N PHE A 163 -1.86 15.37 -6.41
CA PHE A 163 -3.13 16.11 -6.29
C PHE A 163 -2.95 17.60 -5.96
N GLY A 164 -1.71 18.10 -5.82
CA GLY A 164 -1.44 19.53 -5.67
C GLY A 164 -1.50 20.24 -7.01
N ALA A 165 -2.06 21.44 -7.04
CA ALA A 165 -2.19 22.29 -8.24
C ALA A 165 -0.84 22.36 -8.99
N GLY A 166 -0.74 21.60 -10.08
CA GLY A 166 0.35 21.71 -11.01
C GLY A 166 0.17 22.99 -11.79
N ASN A 167 1.17 23.86 -11.82
CA ASN A 167 1.24 24.92 -12.80
C ASN A 167 1.16 24.28 -14.19
N ALA A 168 0.18 24.71 -14.97
CA ALA A 168 -0.03 24.29 -16.35
C ALA A 168 1.11 24.71 -17.31
N ASP A 169 2.16 25.32 -16.78
CA ASP A 169 3.22 25.99 -17.57
C ASP A 169 4.40 25.06 -17.93
N ASP A 170 4.42 23.80 -17.46
CA ASP A 170 5.52 22.87 -17.77
C ASP A 170 5.26 21.96 -18.99
N GLU A 171 4.17 22.14 -19.72
CA GLU A 171 3.85 21.30 -20.89
C GLU A 171 4.38 21.82 -22.24
N VAL A 172 5.02 23.00 -22.25
CA VAL A 172 5.53 23.60 -23.50
C VAL A 172 6.98 24.05 -23.34
N ARG A 173 7.90 23.08 -23.30
CA ARG A 173 9.29 23.30 -23.78
C ARG A 173 9.97 21.97 -24.04
#